data_f7de3ecf26673c89d66f13fbc5cf3083
#
_entry.id   f7de3ecf26673c89d66f13fbc5cf3083
#
_cell.length_a   1.000
_cell.length_b   1.000
_cell.length_c   1.000
_cell.angle_alpha   90.00
_cell.angle_beta   90.00
_cell.angle_gamma   90.00
#
_symmetry.space_group_name_H-M   'P 1'
#
loop_
_entity.id
_entity.type
_entity.pdbx_description
1 polymer ?
#
loop_
_entity_poly.entity_id
_entity_poly.type
_entity_poly.pdbx_seq_one_letter_code
_entity_poly.pdbx_strand_id
1 'polypeptide(L)'
;MSEYIIKNGHVFDPVQGIKGDKKDIAIKDGKIADKVSSAAKVIDAAGKTVMAGAVEIHAHIAGPKVNLGRIYRPEDKLFSCTPTKGMERMGSGASIPTTFKTGYEYAKMGYTTAMEAAMPPLFSRHVHEEIRDTPIIDEGAFPVFGNNWFVLEYLKNQEIENTAAYCAWLLKATKGYAIKVVNPGGTEAWGWGLNCLTVNDPVPYFDITPAEIIKGLIEANEYLGLPHSMHIHPNNLGNPGCYETTLDTLRLAEGIKAKNKFGREQVMHLTHTQFHSYGGT
;
A
#
# COMPACT_ATOMS: atom_id res chain seq x y z
N MET A 1 10.61 -23.22 20.98
CA MET A 1 10.65 -23.28 19.51
C MET A 1 9.36 -23.89 19.03
N SER A 2 8.64 -23.21 18.15
CA SER A 2 7.37 -23.71 17.63
C SER A 2 7.63 -24.45 16.30
N GLU A 3 7.24 -25.72 16.25
CA GLU A 3 7.39 -26.54 15.07
C GLU A 3 5.99 -27.01 14.60
N TYR A 4 5.73 -26.84 13.32
CA TYR A 4 4.49 -27.26 12.66
C TYR A 4 4.82 -28.00 11.37
N ILE A 5 3.90 -28.89 10.95
CA ILE A 5 3.92 -29.48 9.61
C ILE A 5 2.51 -29.45 9.03
N ILE A 6 2.35 -28.83 7.87
CA ILE A 6 1.09 -28.85 7.10
C ILE A 6 1.17 -30.07 6.19
N LYS A 7 0.19 -30.96 6.28
CA LYS A 7 0.15 -32.22 5.53
C LYS A 7 -1.06 -32.32 4.60
N ASN A 8 -0.92 -33.12 3.58
CA ASN A 8 -1.99 -33.53 2.65
C ASN A 8 -2.62 -32.41 1.81
N GLY A 9 -2.11 -31.18 1.86
CA GLY A 9 -2.63 -30.05 1.11
C GLY A 9 -2.20 -30.01 -0.34
N HIS A 10 -3.00 -29.38 -1.20
CA HIS A 10 -2.62 -29.05 -2.58
C HIS A 10 -1.86 -27.72 -2.57
N VAL A 11 -0.54 -27.78 -2.74
CA VAL A 11 0.35 -26.62 -2.64
C VAL A 11 0.43 -25.90 -3.98
N PHE A 12 0.26 -24.56 -3.92
CA PHE A 12 0.50 -23.66 -5.05
C PHE A 12 1.59 -22.66 -4.68
N ASP A 13 2.69 -22.69 -5.43
CA ASP A 13 3.81 -21.76 -5.29
C ASP A 13 4.33 -21.40 -6.69
N PRO A 14 3.90 -20.23 -7.23
CA PRO A 14 4.32 -19.79 -8.57
C PRO A 14 5.83 -19.60 -8.70
N VAL A 15 6.51 -19.19 -7.62
CA VAL A 15 7.97 -18.94 -7.63
C VAL A 15 8.74 -20.24 -7.82
N GLN A 16 8.27 -21.32 -7.18
CA GLN A 16 8.86 -22.66 -7.33
C GLN A 16 8.22 -23.50 -8.45
N GLY A 17 7.26 -22.95 -9.17
CA GLY A 17 6.53 -23.65 -10.23
C GLY A 17 5.60 -24.78 -9.75
N ILE A 18 5.23 -24.78 -8.47
CA ILE A 18 4.32 -25.78 -7.87
C ILE A 18 2.87 -25.40 -8.19
N LYS A 19 2.11 -26.32 -8.79
CA LYS A 19 0.76 -26.04 -9.33
C LYS A 19 -0.31 -27.02 -8.80
N GLY A 20 -0.38 -27.20 -7.47
CA GLY A 20 -1.38 -28.06 -6.84
C GLY A 20 -0.86 -29.45 -6.44
N ASP A 21 0.43 -29.65 -6.40
CA ASP A 21 1.04 -30.89 -5.96
C ASP A 21 0.75 -31.13 -4.48
N LYS A 22 0.48 -32.37 -4.10
CA LYS A 22 0.41 -32.75 -2.69
C LYS A 22 1.80 -32.74 -2.10
N LYS A 23 2.05 -31.79 -1.22
CA LYS A 23 3.34 -31.65 -0.53
C LYS A 23 3.12 -31.28 0.93
N ASP A 24 4.01 -31.78 1.78
CA ASP A 24 4.09 -31.36 3.16
C ASP A 24 4.94 -30.10 3.29
N ILE A 25 4.55 -29.17 4.15
CA ILE A 25 5.31 -27.94 4.43
C ILE A 25 5.71 -27.95 5.90
N ALA A 26 7.00 -28.02 6.15
CA ALA A 26 7.58 -27.91 7.48
C ALA A 26 7.81 -26.45 7.86
N ILE A 27 7.42 -26.07 9.08
CA ILE A 27 7.55 -24.71 9.61
C ILE A 27 8.25 -24.80 10.96
N LYS A 28 9.32 -24.04 11.10
CA LYS A 28 10.11 -23.93 12.34
C LYS A 28 10.33 -22.47 12.68
N ASP A 29 9.95 -22.06 13.88
CA ASP A 29 10.11 -20.70 14.38
C ASP A 29 9.59 -19.61 13.41
N GLY A 30 8.40 -19.88 12.81
CA GLY A 30 7.72 -18.96 11.90
C GLY A 30 8.28 -18.92 10.47
N LYS A 31 9.21 -19.82 10.12
CA LYS A 31 9.80 -19.89 8.77
C LYS A 31 9.62 -21.27 8.17
N ILE A 32 9.53 -21.35 6.84
CA ILE A 32 9.58 -22.60 6.11
C ILE A 32 10.96 -23.23 6.32
N ALA A 33 10.98 -24.53 6.61
CA ALA A 33 12.18 -25.31 6.89
C ALA A 33 12.17 -26.62 6.09
N ASP A 34 13.34 -27.21 5.90
CA ASP A 34 13.45 -28.50 5.20
C ASP A 34 12.83 -29.65 5.99
N LYS A 35 12.91 -29.58 7.31
CA LYS A 35 12.37 -30.59 8.23
C LYS A 35 12.07 -30.04 9.61
N VAL A 36 11.16 -30.73 10.28
CA VAL A 36 10.81 -30.52 11.69
C VAL A 36 10.95 -31.80 12.49
N SER A 37 10.94 -31.73 13.80
CA SER A 37 11.00 -32.91 14.67
C SER A 37 9.70 -33.75 14.59
N SER A 38 9.76 -34.96 15.09
CA SER A 38 8.57 -35.83 15.20
C SER A 38 7.52 -35.30 16.20
N ALA A 39 7.89 -34.33 17.04
CA ALA A 39 7.01 -33.65 17.99
C ALA A 39 6.30 -32.43 17.38
N ALA A 40 6.56 -32.10 16.12
CA ALA A 40 5.90 -30.98 15.44
C ALA A 40 4.38 -31.12 15.42
N LYS A 41 3.69 -30.01 15.66
CA LYS A 41 2.23 -29.98 15.57
C LYS A 41 1.78 -30.18 14.12
N VAL A 42 0.95 -31.18 13.87
CA VAL A 42 0.41 -31.49 12.55
C VAL A 42 -0.83 -30.65 12.27
N ILE A 43 -0.87 -30.02 11.11
CA ILE A 43 -2.04 -29.34 10.55
C ILE A 43 -2.45 -30.17 9.32
N ASP A 44 -3.58 -30.85 9.39
CA ASP A 44 -4.12 -31.60 8.26
C ASP A 44 -4.85 -30.65 7.29
N ALA A 45 -4.33 -30.55 6.09
CA ALA A 45 -4.87 -29.73 5.00
C ALA A 45 -5.48 -30.60 3.87
N ALA A 46 -5.92 -31.82 4.19
CA ALA A 46 -6.58 -32.70 3.21
C ALA A 46 -7.78 -31.97 2.55
N GLY A 47 -7.79 -31.97 1.20
CA GLY A 47 -8.81 -31.30 0.41
C GLY A 47 -8.74 -29.76 0.39
N LYS A 48 -7.67 -29.16 0.96
CA LYS A 48 -7.46 -27.72 0.98
C LYS A 48 -6.34 -27.30 0.03
N THR A 49 -6.47 -26.07 -0.48
CA THR A 49 -5.38 -25.34 -1.14
C THR A 49 -4.48 -24.73 -0.08
N VAL A 50 -3.17 -24.92 -0.25
CA VAL A 50 -2.13 -24.29 0.57
C VAL A 50 -1.28 -23.39 -0.31
N MET A 51 -1.21 -22.12 0.02
CA MET A 51 -0.45 -21.11 -0.72
C MET A 51 0.05 -20.03 0.23
N ALA A 52 0.97 -19.18 -0.24
CA ALA A 52 1.37 -18.00 0.51
C ALA A 52 0.15 -17.12 0.80
N GLY A 53 0.12 -16.48 1.95
CA GLY A 53 -0.91 -15.52 2.29
C GLY A 53 -0.90 -14.34 1.33
N ALA A 54 -2.07 -13.84 0.97
CA ALA A 54 -2.18 -12.69 0.08
C ALA A 54 -1.67 -11.41 0.77
N VAL A 55 -1.09 -10.52 -0.03
CA VAL A 55 -0.64 -9.20 0.40
C VAL A 55 -1.48 -8.15 -0.32
N GLU A 56 -2.25 -7.37 0.44
CA GLU A 56 -2.92 -6.19 -0.08
C GLU A 56 -1.99 -4.99 0.04
N ILE A 57 -1.47 -4.55 -1.09
CA ILE A 57 -0.48 -3.47 -1.13
C ILE A 57 -1.11 -2.07 -1.12
N HIS A 58 -2.43 -1.95 -1.27
CA HIS A 58 -3.13 -0.68 -1.34
C HIS A 58 -4.51 -0.74 -0.71
N ALA A 59 -4.59 -0.52 0.59
CA ALA A 59 -5.85 -0.44 1.33
C ALA A 59 -5.92 0.86 2.14
N HIS A 60 -7.13 1.35 2.39
CA HIS A 60 -7.36 2.43 3.34
C HIS A 60 -7.98 1.84 4.60
N ILE A 61 -7.15 1.52 5.58
CA ILE A 61 -7.49 0.75 6.78
C ILE A 61 -7.25 1.51 8.09
N ALA A 62 -6.42 2.54 8.06
CA ALA A 62 -6.05 3.32 9.25
C ALA A 62 -5.90 4.81 8.94
N GLY A 63 -5.93 5.63 9.98
CA GLY A 63 -5.62 7.05 9.91
C GLY A 63 -6.80 7.97 9.63
N PRO A 64 -6.54 9.28 9.44
CA PRO A 64 -7.57 10.30 9.47
C PRO A 64 -8.64 10.15 8.40
N LYS A 65 -8.30 9.68 7.20
CA LYS A 65 -9.27 9.48 6.11
C LYS A 65 -10.32 8.45 6.48
N VAL A 66 -9.87 7.32 7.02
CA VAL A 66 -10.75 6.22 7.45
C VAL A 66 -11.59 6.66 8.65
N ASN A 67 -10.98 7.40 9.59
CA ASN A 67 -11.69 7.91 10.77
C ASN A 67 -12.75 8.95 10.40
N LEU A 68 -12.49 9.83 9.43
CA LEU A 68 -13.51 10.72 8.89
C LEU A 68 -14.69 9.93 8.29
N GLY A 69 -14.43 8.90 7.53
CA GLY A 69 -15.47 8.02 7.02
C GLY A 69 -16.31 7.40 8.14
N ARG A 70 -15.68 6.94 9.22
CA ARG A 70 -16.37 6.42 10.40
C ARG A 70 -17.23 7.46 11.10
N ILE A 71 -16.81 8.74 11.07
CA ILE A 71 -17.58 9.87 11.65
C ILE A 71 -18.76 10.24 10.74
N TYR A 72 -18.56 10.28 9.43
CA TYR A 72 -19.62 10.64 8.48
C TYR A 72 -20.68 9.56 8.29
N ARG A 73 -20.39 8.33 8.70
CA ARG A 73 -21.31 7.19 8.60
C ARG A 73 -21.57 6.54 9.97
N PRO A 74 -22.08 7.29 10.96
CA PRO A 74 -22.33 6.74 12.30
C PRO A 74 -23.42 5.64 12.28
N GLU A 75 -24.32 5.65 11.31
CA GLU A 75 -25.34 4.64 11.10
C GLU A 75 -24.76 3.27 10.83
N ASP A 76 -23.58 3.17 10.24
CA ASP A 76 -22.89 1.89 10.03
C ASP A 76 -22.50 1.22 11.35
N LYS A 77 -22.39 1.97 12.43
CA LYS A 77 -22.13 1.46 13.77
C LYS A 77 -23.40 1.04 14.50
N LEU A 78 -24.52 1.72 14.22
CA LEU A 78 -25.81 1.45 14.84
C LEU A 78 -26.52 0.26 14.19
N PHE A 79 -26.37 0.09 12.89
CA PHE A 79 -27.04 -0.91 12.08
C PHE A 79 -26.03 -1.87 11.44
N SER A 80 -25.11 -2.40 12.24
CA SER A 80 -24.15 -3.38 11.74
C SER A 80 -24.90 -4.60 11.21
N CYS A 81 -24.80 -4.84 9.92
CA CYS A 81 -25.37 -6.03 9.27
C CYS A 81 -24.55 -7.30 9.53
N THR A 82 -23.38 -7.16 10.14
CA THR A 82 -22.53 -8.30 10.49
C THR A 82 -22.55 -8.49 12.00
N PRO A 83 -23.26 -9.49 12.52
CA PRO A 83 -23.26 -9.76 13.95
C PRO A 83 -21.88 -10.18 14.44
N THR A 84 -21.49 -9.70 15.61
CA THR A 84 -20.24 -10.12 16.28
C THR A 84 -20.34 -11.59 16.69
N LYS A 85 -19.30 -12.36 16.46
CA LYS A 85 -19.20 -13.77 16.83
C LYS A 85 -17.84 -14.08 17.47
N GLY A 86 -17.84 -14.96 18.45
CA GLY A 86 -16.62 -15.43 19.08
C GLY A 86 -15.81 -14.30 19.71
N MET A 87 -14.61 -14.07 19.21
CA MET A 87 -13.67 -13.07 19.74
C MET A 87 -13.79 -11.69 19.09
N GLU A 88 -14.70 -11.47 18.16
CA GLU A 88 -14.90 -10.13 17.59
C GLU A 88 -15.42 -9.19 18.69
N ARG A 89 -14.66 -8.13 18.96
CA ARG A 89 -15.01 -7.19 20.03
C ARG A 89 -16.02 -6.13 19.59
N MET A 90 -16.03 -5.79 18.31
CA MET A 90 -16.89 -4.75 17.75
C MET A 90 -17.43 -5.20 16.40
N GLY A 91 -18.74 -5.09 16.23
CA GLY A 91 -19.36 -5.02 14.92
C GLY A 91 -19.22 -3.58 14.41
N SER A 92 -18.91 -3.42 13.14
CA SER A 92 -19.05 -2.15 12.45
C SER A 92 -19.92 -2.35 11.22
N GLY A 93 -20.45 -1.27 10.68
CA GLY A 93 -21.17 -1.32 9.43
C GLY A 93 -20.32 -1.88 8.29
N ALA A 94 -21.00 -2.21 7.20
CA ALA A 94 -20.37 -2.90 6.06
C ALA A 94 -19.37 -2.05 5.29
N SER A 95 -19.47 -0.72 5.33
CA SER A 95 -18.69 0.17 4.47
C SER A 95 -17.36 0.62 5.08
N ILE A 96 -17.32 0.90 6.38
CA ILE A 96 -16.11 1.40 7.04
C ILE A 96 -15.90 0.65 8.37
N PRO A 97 -15.20 -0.47 8.34
CA PRO A 97 -14.98 -1.30 9.50
C PRO A 97 -14.04 -0.65 10.52
N THR A 98 -14.14 -1.09 11.78
CA THR A 98 -13.15 -0.80 12.80
C THR A 98 -11.84 -1.52 12.52
N THR A 99 -10.74 -1.13 13.18
CA THR A 99 -9.45 -1.82 13.09
C THR A 99 -9.58 -3.31 13.38
N PHE A 100 -10.30 -3.68 14.44
CA PHE A 100 -10.56 -5.10 14.78
C PHE A 100 -11.28 -5.85 13.67
N LYS A 101 -12.34 -5.25 13.13
CA LYS A 101 -13.12 -5.85 12.05
C LYS A 101 -12.29 -6.02 10.80
N THR A 102 -11.47 -5.02 10.47
CA THR A 102 -10.56 -5.03 9.32
C THR A 102 -9.66 -6.26 9.34
N GLY A 103 -8.95 -6.52 10.44
CA GLY A 103 -8.06 -7.67 10.55
C GLY A 103 -8.77 -9.01 10.33
N TYR A 104 -9.93 -9.20 10.95
CA TYR A 104 -10.70 -10.43 10.78
C TYR A 104 -11.23 -10.61 9.36
N GLU A 105 -11.70 -9.55 8.71
CA GLU A 105 -12.23 -9.64 7.34
C GLU A 105 -11.11 -9.94 6.33
N TYR A 106 -9.95 -9.28 6.44
CA TYR A 106 -8.79 -9.61 5.61
C TYR A 106 -8.33 -11.06 5.81
N ALA A 107 -8.24 -11.51 7.05
CA ALA A 107 -7.88 -12.90 7.36
C ALA A 107 -8.86 -13.93 6.78
N LYS A 108 -10.17 -13.65 6.82
CA LYS A 108 -11.20 -14.51 6.20
C LYS A 108 -11.05 -14.61 4.68
N MET A 109 -10.57 -13.55 4.03
CA MET A 109 -10.29 -13.53 2.59
C MET A 109 -8.95 -14.18 2.20
N GLY A 110 -8.15 -14.60 3.20
CA GLY A 110 -6.85 -15.23 2.96
C GLY A 110 -5.68 -14.24 2.87
N TYR A 111 -5.88 -12.98 3.21
CA TYR A 111 -4.80 -12.01 3.35
C TYR A 111 -4.07 -12.20 4.68
N THR A 112 -2.76 -12.08 4.63
CA THR A 112 -1.88 -12.08 5.81
C THR A 112 -1.21 -10.74 6.05
N THR A 113 -1.25 -9.86 5.06
CA THR A 113 -0.66 -8.52 5.13
C THR A 113 -1.54 -7.52 4.40
N ALA A 114 -1.73 -6.34 5.00
CA ALA A 114 -2.40 -5.20 4.35
C ALA A 114 -1.61 -3.91 4.59
N MET A 115 -1.55 -3.05 3.58
CA MET A 115 -0.77 -1.81 3.62
C MET A 115 -1.68 -0.60 3.56
N GLU A 116 -1.64 0.26 4.59
CA GLU A 116 -2.29 1.58 4.52
C GLU A 116 -1.67 2.43 3.41
N ALA A 117 -2.46 2.74 2.42
CA ALA A 117 -1.97 3.26 1.14
C ALA A 117 -1.56 4.73 1.16
N ALA A 118 -1.98 5.52 2.16
CA ALA A 118 -1.76 6.96 2.14
C ALA A 118 -1.73 7.58 3.55
N MET A 119 -0.67 7.34 4.27
CA MET A 119 -0.44 7.89 5.60
C MET A 119 0.08 9.34 5.53
N PRO A 120 -0.68 10.34 5.99
CA PRO A 120 -0.12 11.68 6.14
C PRO A 120 0.99 11.67 7.21
N PRO A 121 2.18 12.22 6.95
CA PRO A 121 3.33 12.12 7.88
C PRO A 121 3.04 12.60 9.30
N LEU A 122 2.26 13.68 9.46
CA LEU A 122 1.89 14.21 10.77
C LEU A 122 1.01 13.27 11.60
N PHE A 123 0.34 12.31 10.97
CA PHE A 123 -0.52 11.32 11.62
C PHE A 123 0.13 9.94 11.73
N SER A 124 1.41 9.82 11.45
CA SER A 124 2.10 8.53 11.43
C SER A 124 1.99 7.77 12.76
N ARG A 125 2.12 8.47 13.88
CA ARG A 125 1.96 7.85 15.21
C ARG A 125 0.57 7.25 15.37
N HIS A 126 -0.48 8.00 15.05
CA HIS A 126 -1.87 7.57 15.14
C HIS A 126 -2.15 6.35 14.23
N VAL A 127 -1.67 6.41 12.99
CA VAL A 127 -1.79 5.27 12.04
C VAL A 127 -1.13 4.02 12.60
N HIS A 128 0.07 4.12 13.15
CA HIS A 128 0.76 2.97 13.74
C HIS A 128 0.12 2.46 15.04
N GLU A 129 -0.58 3.31 15.79
CA GLU A 129 -1.40 2.88 16.93
C GLU A 129 -2.61 2.06 16.45
N GLU A 130 -3.31 2.49 15.40
CA GLU A 130 -4.40 1.73 14.78
C GLU A 130 -3.93 0.39 14.16
N ILE A 131 -2.79 0.40 13.47
CA ILE A 131 -2.15 -0.81 12.93
C ILE A 131 -1.89 -1.84 14.06
N ARG A 132 -1.36 -1.41 15.19
CA ARG A 132 -1.14 -2.32 16.33
C ARG A 132 -2.40 -2.89 16.94
N ASP A 133 -3.52 -2.21 16.76
CA ASP A 133 -4.83 -2.69 17.23
C ASP A 133 -5.53 -3.63 16.23
N THR A 134 -5.00 -3.76 15.01
CA THR A 134 -5.55 -4.65 13.99
C THR A 134 -5.07 -6.08 14.24
N PRO A 135 -5.99 -7.02 14.48
CA PRO A 135 -5.60 -8.38 14.84
C PRO A 135 -5.28 -9.24 13.61
N ILE A 136 -4.48 -10.28 13.81
CA ILE A 136 -4.25 -11.45 12.94
C ILE A 136 -3.33 -11.18 11.75
N ILE A 137 -3.47 -10.05 11.06
CA ILE A 137 -2.68 -9.72 9.87
C ILE A 137 -1.50 -8.80 10.21
N ASP A 138 -0.45 -8.86 9.39
CA ASP A 138 0.63 -7.88 9.41
C ASP A 138 0.21 -6.63 8.64
N GLU A 139 0.69 -5.47 9.07
CA GLU A 139 0.38 -4.20 8.43
C GLU A 139 1.59 -3.28 8.32
N GLY A 140 1.53 -2.40 7.33
CA GLY A 140 2.47 -1.31 7.13
C GLY A 140 1.77 -0.10 6.54
N ALA A 141 2.50 0.99 6.31
CA ALA A 141 1.92 2.20 5.77
C ALA A 141 2.86 2.93 4.81
N PHE A 142 2.27 3.58 3.82
CA PHE A 142 2.96 4.42 2.85
C PHE A 142 2.81 5.90 3.22
N PRO A 143 3.85 6.60 3.68
CA PRO A 143 3.81 8.04 3.88
C PRO A 143 3.72 8.77 2.54
N VAL A 144 2.91 9.83 2.49
CA VAL A 144 2.70 10.61 1.27
C VAL A 144 3.75 11.73 1.12
N PHE A 145 4.28 11.88 -0.10
CA PHE A 145 5.34 12.83 -0.44
C PHE A 145 4.96 13.87 -1.49
N GLY A 146 4.10 13.53 -2.44
CA GLY A 146 3.86 14.29 -3.68
C GLY A 146 3.26 15.70 -3.53
N ASN A 147 2.90 16.10 -2.30
CA ASN A 147 2.40 17.42 -1.95
C ASN A 147 3.11 17.97 -0.69
N ASN A 148 4.29 17.45 -0.38
CA ASN A 148 5.10 17.91 0.74
C ASN A 148 5.93 19.12 0.30
N TRP A 149 5.84 20.22 1.01
CA TRP A 149 6.47 21.49 0.64
C TRP A 149 8.00 21.39 0.51
N PHE A 150 8.68 20.67 1.38
CA PHE A 150 10.12 20.48 1.24
C PHE A 150 10.47 19.69 -0.03
N VAL A 151 9.69 18.68 -0.37
CA VAL A 151 9.87 17.94 -1.63
C VAL A 151 9.64 18.85 -2.81
N LEU A 152 8.56 19.64 -2.83
CA LEU A 152 8.25 20.57 -3.91
C LEU A 152 9.37 21.61 -4.10
N GLU A 153 9.88 22.20 -3.01
CA GLU A 153 10.98 23.19 -3.07
C GLU A 153 12.30 22.57 -3.56
N TYR A 154 12.68 21.40 -3.06
CA TYR A 154 13.90 20.74 -3.54
C TYR A 154 13.80 20.34 -5.01
N LEU A 155 12.64 19.84 -5.45
CA LEU A 155 12.44 19.46 -6.86
C LEU A 155 12.41 20.68 -7.78
N LYS A 156 11.76 21.78 -7.37
CA LYS A 156 11.81 23.06 -8.09
C LYS A 156 13.25 23.52 -8.34
N ASN A 157 14.11 23.37 -7.35
CA ASN A 157 15.52 23.74 -7.42
C ASN A 157 16.41 22.65 -8.05
N GLN A 158 15.83 21.54 -8.53
CA GLN A 158 16.54 20.37 -9.11
C GLN A 158 17.52 19.70 -8.13
N GLU A 159 17.24 19.77 -6.84
CA GLU A 159 18.06 19.24 -5.76
C GLU A 159 17.73 17.77 -5.45
N ILE A 160 18.04 16.85 -6.36
CA ILE A 160 17.67 15.42 -6.23
C ILE A 160 18.29 14.76 -5.01
N GLU A 161 19.54 15.10 -4.67
CA GLU A 161 20.21 14.54 -3.47
C GLU A 161 19.52 14.98 -2.18
N ASN A 162 19.11 16.25 -2.08
CA ASN A 162 18.37 16.77 -0.93
C ASN A 162 16.97 16.16 -0.88
N THR A 163 16.30 16.01 -2.01
CA THR A 163 15.02 15.29 -2.12
C THR A 163 15.15 13.86 -1.60
N ALA A 164 16.18 13.13 -2.04
CA ALA A 164 16.43 11.76 -1.61
C ALA A 164 16.74 11.68 -0.10
N ALA A 165 17.60 12.56 0.40
CA ALA A 165 17.92 12.63 1.83
C ALA A 165 16.69 12.92 2.68
N TYR A 166 15.83 13.85 2.25
CA TYR A 166 14.57 14.13 2.93
C TYR A 166 13.60 12.93 2.88
N CYS A 167 13.48 12.27 1.73
CA CYS A 167 12.68 11.07 1.60
C CYS A 167 13.15 9.96 2.54
N ALA A 168 14.45 9.71 2.61
CA ALA A 168 15.02 8.71 3.52
C ALA A 168 14.76 9.05 5.00
N TRP A 169 14.92 10.33 5.36
CA TRP A 169 14.62 10.80 6.71
C TRP A 169 13.14 10.63 7.05
N LEU A 170 12.24 11.04 6.17
CA LEU A 170 10.80 10.96 6.41
C LEU A 170 10.30 9.50 6.49
N LEU A 171 10.78 8.62 5.61
CA LEU A 171 10.51 7.18 5.70
C LEU A 171 10.92 6.61 7.05
N LYS A 172 12.12 6.95 7.53
CA LYS A 172 12.60 6.51 8.84
C LYS A 172 11.80 7.10 10.00
N ALA A 173 11.53 8.40 9.97
CA ALA A 173 10.81 9.11 11.02
C ALA A 173 9.36 8.63 11.17
N THR A 174 8.70 8.32 10.06
CA THR A 174 7.31 7.83 10.03
C THR A 174 7.19 6.30 10.09
N LYS A 175 8.31 5.57 10.12
CA LYS A 175 8.36 4.11 9.95
C LYS A 175 7.58 3.66 8.69
N GLY A 176 7.70 4.45 7.62
CA GLY A 176 7.02 4.23 6.37
C GLY A 176 7.65 3.13 5.54
N TYR A 177 6.83 2.45 4.74
CA TYR A 177 7.27 1.33 3.92
C TYR A 177 7.98 1.79 2.63
N ALA A 178 7.39 2.73 1.89
CA ALA A 178 7.91 3.21 0.61
C ALA A 178 7.36 4.60 0.27
N ILE A 179 7.90 5.24 -0.77
CA ILE A 179 7.45 6.55 -1.25
C ILE A 179 6.07 6.43 -1.88
N LYS A 180 5.12 7.19 -1.37
CA LYS A 180 3.76 7.31 -1.89
C LYS A 180 3.50 8.69 -2.46
N VAL A 181 2.89 8.72 -3.64
CA VAL A 181 2.41 9.94 -4.29
C VAL A 181 0.90 9.83 -4.47
N VAL A 182 0.18 10.89 -4.14
CA VAL A 182 -1.27 10.99 -4.31
C VAL A 182 -1.60 12.32 -4.95
N ASN A 183 -2.21 12.30 -6.14
CA ASN A 183 -2.62 13.50 -6.86
C ASN A 183 -1.53 14.59 -6.77
N PRO A 184 -0.33 14.32 -7.34
CA PRO A 184 0.84 15.18 -7.15
C PRO A 184 0.53 16.61 -7.57
N GLY A 185 0.90 17.57 -6.71
CA GLY A 185 0.57 18.97 -6.89
C GLY A 185 -0.90 19.33 -6.75
N GLY A 186 -1.81 18.41 -7.09
CA GLY A 186 -3.25 18.67 -7.05
C GLY A 186 -3.80 18.83 -5.64
N THR A 187 -3.29 18.05 -4.67
CA THR A 187 -3.73 18.20 -3.28
C THR A 187 -3.27 19.55 -2.70
N GLU A 188 -2.10 20.05 -3.08
CA GLU A 188 -1.67 21.40 -2.74
C GLU A 188 -2.58 22.45 -3.39
N ALA A 189 -2.89 22.27 -4.68
CA ALA A 189 -3.77 23.16 -5.41
C ALA A 189 -5.18 23.29 -4.81
N TRP A 190 -5.68 22.26 -4.11
CA TRP A 190 -7.00 22.31 -3.45
C TRP A 190 -7.09 23.39 -2.38
N GLY A 191 -5.98 23.72 -1.71
CA GLY A 191 -5.95 24.83 -0.76
C GLY A 191 -6.30 26.19 -1.38
N TRP A 192 -6.24 26.29 -2.71
CA TRP A 192 -6.50 27.49 -3.50
C TRP A 192 -7.76 27.36 -4.38
N GLY A 193 -8.57 26.33 -4.16
CA GLY A 193 -9.75 26.05 -4.97
C GLY A 193 -9.43 25.56 -6.39
N LEU A 194 -8.21 25.09 -6.63
CA LEU A 194 -7.73 24.57 -7.91
C LEU A 194 -7.44 23.07 -7.81
N ASN A 195 -7.05 22.45 -8.93
CA ASN A 195 -6.55 21.07 -8.98
C ASN A 195 -5.56 20.94 -10.15
N CYS A 196 -4.72 19.93 -10.11
CA CYS A 196 -3.92 19.50 -11.26
C CYS A 196 -4.61 18.28 -11.88
N LEU A 197 -5.19 18.46 -13.06
CA LEU A 197 -5.88 17.38 -13.79
C LEU A 197 -4.96 16.67 -14.77
N THR A 198 -3.92 17.35 -15.25
CA THR A 198 -2.90 16.80 -16.14
C THR A 198 -1.53 16.80 -15.46
N VAL A 199 -0.59 16.07 -16.06
CA VAL A 199 0.79 16.04 -15.57
C VAL A 199 1.55 17.35 -15.80
N ASN A 200 0.99 18.28 -16.61
CA ASN A 200 1.61 19.54 -16.99
C ASN A 200 0.97 20.77 -16.34
N ASP A 201 -0.06 20.58 -15.51
CA ASP A 201 -0.72 21.70 -14.84
C ASP A 201 0.23 22.34 -13.81
N PRO A 202 0.26 23.68 -13.69
CA PRO A 202 1.11 24.35 -12.73
C PRO A 202 0.62 24.12 -11.30
N VAL A 203 1.52 23.79 -10.40
CA VAL A 203 1.25 23.76 -8.95
C VAL A 203 1.34 25.18 -8.41
N PRO A 204 0.26 25.71 -7.79
CA PRO A 204 0.27 27.10 -7.28
C PRO A 204 1.47 27.38 -6.36
N TYR A 205 2.13 28.53 -6.56
CA TYR A 205 3.26 29.05 -5.79
C TYR A 205 4.59 28.30 -5.90
N PHE A 206 4.63 27.10 -6.52
CA PHE A 206 5.84 26.30 -6.59
C PHE A 206 6.54 26.32 -7.94
N ASP A 207 5.93 26.89 -9.00
CA ASP A 207 6.48 26.86 -10.36
C ASP A 207 7.01 25.47 -10.78
N ILE A 208 6.25 24.44 -10.44
CA ILE A 208 6.55 23.03 -10.70
C ILE A 208 5.27 22.33 -11.19
N THR A 209 5.43 21.24 -11.90
CA THR A 209 4.34 20.44 -12.46
C THR A 209 4.25 19.06 -11.80
N PRO A 210 3.10 18.37 -11.86
CA PRO A 210 3.01 16.96 -11.48
C PRO A 210 4.06 16.07 -12.16
N ALA A 211 4.40 16.36 -13.44
CA ALA A 211 5.43 15.61 -14.15
C ALA A 211 6.80 15.70 -13.48
N GLU A 212 7.21 16.90 -13.07
CA GLU A 212 8.48 17.12 -12.37
C GLU A 212 8.47 16.47 -10.98
N ILE A 213 7.35 16.53 -10.26
CA ILE A 213 7.20 15.86 -8.97
C ILE A 213 7.35 14.35 -9.12
N ILE A 214 6.67 13.75 -10.10
CA ILE A 214 6.69 12.30 -10.34
C ILE A 214 8.11 11.84 -10.73
N LYS A 215 8.72 12.49 -11.72
CA LYS A 215 10.08 12.16 -12.16
C LYS A 215 11.09 12.29 -11.04
N GLY A 216 11.09 13.42 -10.33
CA GLY A 216 12.03 13.67 -9.25
C GLY A 216 11.88 12.69 -8.10
N LEU A 217 10.66 12.26 -7.75
CA LEU A 217 10.47 11.25 -6.72
C LEU A 217 10.84 9.83 -7.19
N ILE A 218 10.67 9.50 -8.48
CA ILE A 218 11.23 8.26 -9.04
C ILE A 218 12.78 8.31 -8.95
N GLU A 219 13.40 9.41 -9.37
CA GLU A 219 14.85 9.58 -9.32
C GLU A 219 15.38 9.48 -7.89
N ALA A 220 14.72 10.12 -6.93
CA ALA A 220 15.07 10.02 -5.51
C ALA A 220 14.94 8.59 -4.99
N ASN A 221 13.89 7.86 -5.38
CA ASN A 221 13.70 6.44 -5.04
C ASN A 221 14.84 5.58 -5.57
N GLU A 222 15.24 5.79 -6.82
CA GLU A 222 16.32 5.05 -7.45
C GLU A 222 17.71 5.48 -6.94
N TYR A 223 17.89 6.75 -6.57
CA TYR A 223 19.11 7.23 -5.90
C TYR A 223 19.33 6.51 -4.56
N LEU A 224 18.26 6.32 -3.80
CA LEU A 224 18.29 5.60 -2.52
C LEU A 224 18.36 4.07 -2.68
N GLY A 225 18.08 3.54 -3.86
CA GLY A 225 18.03 2.10 -4.12
C GLY A 225 16.97 1.38 -3.28
N LEU A 226 15.80 1.99 -3.10
CA LEU A 226 14.74 1.44 -2.26
C LEU A 226 14.19 0.12 -2.79
N PRO A 227 13.75 -0.79 -1.91
CA PRO A 227 13.26 -2.11 -2.31
C PRO A 227 11.94 -2.06 -3.06
N HIS A 228 11.10 -1.08 -2.81
CA HIS A 228 9.81 -0.88 -3.48
C HIS A 228 9.91 0.26 -4.51
N SER A 229 9.19 0.12 -5.63
CA SER A 229 9.00 1.21 -6.59
C SER A 229 8.14 2.33 -5.98
N MET A 230 8.26 3.54 -6.51
CA MET A 230 7.37 4.64 -6.14
C MET A 230 5.91 4.23 -6.38
N HIS A 231 5.07 4.36 -5.35
CA HIS A 231 3.67 3.96 -5.36
C HIS A 231 2.78 5.19 -5.65
N ILE A 232 2.10 5.21 -6.79
CA ILE A 232 1.39 6.41 -7.26
C ILE A 232 -0.11 6.21 -7.44
N HIS A 233 -0.86 7.20 -6.95
CA HIS A 233 -2.21 7.55 -7.32
C HIS A 233 -2.12 8.78 -8.25
N PRO A 234 -2.31 8.64 -9.56
CA PRO A 234 -2.17 9.74 -10.51
C PRO A 234 -3.19 10.87 -10.31
N ASN A 235 -3.04 11.93 -11.09
CA ASN A 235 -4.01 13.00 -11.17
C ASN A 235 -5.29 12.54 -11.92
N ASN A 236 -6.35 13.34 -11.83
CA ASN A 236 -7.60 13.18 -12.60
C ASN A 236 -8.41 11.89 -12.33
N LEU A 237 -8.31 11.33 -11.11
CA LEU A 237 -9.04 10.11 -10.72
C LEU A 237 -10.55 10.23 -10.97
N GLY A 238 -11.11 9.24 -11.66
CA GLY A 238 -12.56 9.04 -11.78
C GLY A 238 -13.28 9.95 -12.76
N ASN A 239 -12.58 10.88 -13.40
CA ASN A 239 -13.18 11.75 -14.41
C ASN A 239 -13.23 11.03 -15.78
N PRO A 240 -14.21 11.33 -16.63
CA PRO A 240 -14.21 10.90 -18.03
C PRO A 240 -12.90 11.33 -18.71
N GLY A 241 -12.29 10.45 -19.52
CA GLY A 241 -11.03 10.71 -20.20
C GLY A 241 -9.77 10.62 -19.33
N CYS A 242 -9.86 10.25 -18.05
CA CYS A 242 -8.69 10.18 -17.15
C CYS A 242 -7.63 9.16 -17.58
N TYR A 243 -7.95 8.25 -18.49
CA TYR A 243 -6.98 7.32 -19.07
C TYR A 243 -5.80 8.03 -19.75
N GLU A 244 -6.03 9.20 -20.35
CA GLU A 244 -4.98 10.00 -21.00
C GLU A 244 -3.96 10.49 -19.98
N THR A 245 -4.41 11.07 -18.88
CA THR A 245 -3.53 11.49 -17.77
C THR A 245 -2.75 10.30 -17.19
N THR A 246 -3.39 9.13 -17.15
CA THR A 246 -2.73 7.91 -16.69
C THR A 246 -1.63 7.45 -17.64
N LEU A 247 -1.89 7.47 -18.94
CA LEU A 247 -0.88 7.16 -19.96
C LEU A 247 0.29 8.14 -19.91
N ASP A 248 0.01 9.43 -19.76
CA ASP A 248 1.05 10.43 -19.61
C ASP A 248 1.88 10.21 -18.33
N THR A 249 1.22 9.87 -17.22
CA THR A 249 1.92 9.47 -15.98
C THR A 249 2.86 8.29 -16.20
N LEU A 250 2.40 7.24 -16.90
CA LEU A 250 3.24 6.06 -17.17
C LEU A 250 4.44 6.40 -18.07
N ARG A 251 4.25 7.26 -19.08
CA ARG A 251 5.33 7.74 -19.96
C ARG A 251 6.45 8.46 -19.20
N LEU A 252 6.15 9.07 -18.05
CA LEU A 252 7.19 9.73 -17.23
C LEU A 252 8.24 8.75 -16.69
N ALA A 253 7.90 7.46 -16.60
CA ALA A 253 8.83 6.43 -16.16
C ALA A 253 9.65 5.81 -17.31
N GLU A 254 9.35 6.15 -18.56
CA GLU A 254 10.06 5.59 -19.73
C GLU A 254 11.55 5.93 -19.68
N GLY A 255 12.38 4.91 -19.93
CA GLY A 255 13.84 5.04 -19.96
C GLY A 255 14.52 5.10 -18.59
N ILE A 256 13.77 5.24 -17.48
CA ILE A 256 14.34 5.19 -16.13
C ILE A 256 14.57 3.74 -15.74
N LYS A 257 15.81 3.39 -15.39
CA LYS A 257 16.17 2.04 -14.95
C LYS A 257 16.13 1.93 -13.43
N ALA A 258 15.58 0.85 -12.94
CA ALA A 258 15.59 0.55 -11.51
C ALA A 258 17.03 0.32 -11.00
N LYS A 259 17.36 0.97 -9.90
CA LYS A 259 18.68 0.89 -9.24
C LYS A 259 18.48 0.40 -7.80
N ASN A 260 18.60 -0.91 -7.60
CA ASN A 260 18.46 -1.51 -6.26
C ASN A 260 19.17 -2.88 -6.19
N LYS A 261 19.39 -3.36 -4.96
CA LYS A 261 19.99 -4.67 -4.70
C LYS A 261 18.98 -5.80 -4.47
N PHE A 262 17.70 -5.54 -4.68
CA PHE A 262 16.62 -6.45 -4.33
C PHE A 262 16.01 -7.17 -5.53
N GLY A 263 16.51 -6.90 -6.75
CA GLY A 263 15.99 -7.49 -7.99
C GLY A 263 14.69 -6.86 -8.51
N ARG A 264 14.30 -5.68 -7.98
CA ARG A 264 13.16 -4.93 -8.51
C ARG A 264 13.51 -4.35 -9.89
N GLU A 265 12.64 -4.53 -10.85
CA GLU A 265 12.79 -4.01 -12.22
C GLU A 265 11.92 -2.76 -12.46
N GLN A 266 10.78 -2.64 -11.76
CA GLN A 266 9.84 -1.54 -11.92
C GLN A 266 10.27 -0.31 -11.11
N VAL A 267 10.11 0.89 -11.68
CA VAL A 267 10.38 2.16 -10.99
C VAL A 267 9.10 2.82 -10.45
N MET A 268 7.95 2.43 -10.98
CA MET A 268 6.63 2.94 -10.61
C MET A 268 5.63 1.81 -10.39
N HIS A 269 4.78 1.92 -9.38
CA HIS A 269 3.61 1.09 -9.15
C HIS A 269 2.35 1.96 -9.21
N LEU A 270 1.59 1.83 -10.30
CA LEU A 270 0.31 2.51 -10.49
C LEU A 270 -0.78 1.79 -9.69
N THR A 271 -1.54 2.52 -8.89
CA THR A 271 -2.58 1.95 -8.02
C THR A 271 -3.97 2.05 -8.64
N HIS A 272 -4.90 1.22 -8.19
CA HIS A 272 -6.34 1.21 -8.51
C HIS A 272 -6.65 1.69 -9.95
N THR A 273 -5.99 1.07 -10.92
CA THR A 273 -6.04 1.40 -12.35
C THR A 273 -7.48 1.46 -12.90
N GLN A 274 -8.40 0.68 -12.34
CA GLN A 274 -9.82 0.70 -12.69
C GLN A 274 -10.48 2.08 -12.56
N PHE A 275 -9.98 2.94 -11.66
CA PHE A 275 -10.49 4.30 -11.48
C PHE A 275 -9.70 5.36 -12.27
N HIS A 276 -8.63 4.95 -12.93
CA HIS A 276 -7.77 5.78 -13.76
C HIS A 276 -7.83 5.41 -15.25
N SER A 277 -8.78 4.58 -15.65
CA SER A 277 -8.89 4.06 -17.02
C SER A 277 -10.21 4.43 -17.68
N TYR A 278 -10.89 5.43 -17.18
CA TYR A 278 -12.15 5.85 -17.75
C TYR A 278 -11.91 6.52 -19.11
N GLY A 279 -12.55 5.96 -20.16
CA GLY A 279 -12.71 6.60 -21.45
C GLY A 279 -13.94 7.51 -21.44
N GLY A 280 -14.31 7.99 -22.61
CA GLY A 280 -15.46 8.84 -22.81
C GLY A 280 -15.17 10.33 -22.66
N THR A 281 -16.17 11.12 -22.96
CA THR A 281 -16.15 12.59 -22.90
C THR A 281 -17.19 13.05 -21.91
#